data_2b8f3c2b84e789e08a0d20a7165d167e
#
_entry.id   2b8f3c2b84e789e08a0d20a7165d167e
#
_cell.length_a   1.000
_cell.length_b   1.000
_cell.length_c   1.000
_cell.angle_alpha   90.00
_cell.angle_beta   90.00
_cell.angle_gamma   90.00
#
_symmetry.space_group_name_H-M   'P 1'
#
loop_
_entity.id
_entity.type
_entity.pdbx_description
1 polymer ?
#
loop_
_entity_poly.entity_id
_entity_poly.type
_entity_poly.pdbx_seq_one_letter_code
_entity_poly.pdbx_strand_id
1 'polypeptide(L)' 'MVNSNRLSLYDDREAERITQALKGDIQAFRDLVVQYHPLAYSMAYKILDDPQDAEEVVQDAFVKIYRALESF' A
#
# COMPACT_ATOMS: atom_id res chain seq x y z
N MET A 1 6.84 7.10 -25.73
CA MET A 1 6.62 7.02 -25.11
C MET A 1 6.81 6.93 -24.28
N VAL A 2 6.66 6.70 -24.21
CA VAL A 2 6.75 6.55 -23.47
C VAL A 2 6.73 6.51 -22.54
N ASN A 3 6.20 6.59 -22.24
CA ASN A 3 6.05 6.48 -21.17
C ASN A 3 6.44 5.46 -20.31
N SER A 4 7.01 4.52 -20.68
CA SER A 4 7.50 3.51 -19.82
C SER A 4 8.35 4.05 -18.70
N ASN A 5 8.91 5.18 -18.88
CA ASN A 5 9.67 5.84 -17.82
C ASN A 5 8.81 6.12 -16.61
N ARG A 6 7.60 6.51 -16.86
CA ARG A 6 6.71 6.75 -15.74
C ARG A 6 6.36 5.46 -15.04
N LEU A 7 6.29 4.40 -15.80
CA LEU A 7 6.02 3.10 -15.22
C LEU A 7 7.17 2.63 -14.35
N SER A 8 8.34 3.20 -14.54
CA SER A 8 9.48 2.82 -13.73
C SER A 8 9.38 3.31 -12.30
N LEU A 9 8.36 4.05 -11.95
CA LEU A 9 8.10 4.35 -10.55
C LEU A 9 7.86 3.08 -9.76
N TYR A 10 7.47 2.02 -10.45
CA TYR A 10 7.28 0.72 -9.85
C TYR A 10 8.25 -0.25 -10.49
N ASP A 11 8.95 -1.03 -9.70
CA ASP A 11 9.74 -2.08 -10.31
C ASP A 11 8.84 -3.30 -10.58
N ASP A 12 9.39 -4.30 -11.25
CA ASP A 12 8.61 -5.45 -11.66
C ASP A 12 8.07 -6.23 -10.48
N ARG A 13 8.84 -6.28 -9.38
CA ARG A 13 8.38 -7.00 -8.21
C ARG A 13 7.22 -6.28 -7.54
N GLU A 14 7.23 -4.97 -7.62
CA GLU A 14 6.14 -4.18 -7.08
C GLU A 14 4.85 -4.48 -7.80
N ALA A 15 4.88 -4.45 -9.12
CA ALA A 15 3.70 -4.74 -9.91
C ALA A 15 3.22 -6.16 -9.67
N GLU A 16 4.15 -7.08 -9.51
CA GLU A 16 3.82 -8.47 -9.26
C GLU A 16 3.10 -8.65 -7.93
N ARG A 17 3.57 -7.95 -6.90
CA ARG A 17 2.92 -8.02 -5.60
C ARG A 17 1.50 -7.50 -5.66
N ILE A 18 1.30 -6.40 -6.36
CA ILE A 18 -0.03 -5.84 -6.50
C ILE A 18 -0.93 -6.82 -7.23
N THR A 19 -0.43 -7.43 -8.28
CA THR A 19 -1.20 -8.39 -9.04
C THR A 19 -1.59 -9.58 -8.17
N GLN A 20 -0.66 -10.06 -7.36
CA GLN A 20 -0.94 -11.21 -6.50
C GLN A 20 -1.94 -10.85 -5.42
N ALA A 21 -1.85 -9.65 -4.87
CA ALA A 21 -2.82 -9.21 -3.89
C ALA A 21 -4.21 -9.15 -4.51
N LEU A 22 -4.30 -8.71 -5.75
CA LEU A 22 -5.58 -8.66 -6.46
C LEU A 22 -6.17 -10.05 -6.65
N LYS A 23 -5.30 -11.06 -6.67
CA LYS A 23 -5.76 -12.44 -6.79
C LYS A 23 -6.11 -13.08 -5.46
N GLY A 24 -6.08 -12.29 -4.38
CA GLY A 24 -6.44 -12.80 -3.08
C GLY A 24 -5.30 -13.44 -2.31
N ASP A 25 -4.08 -13.19 -2.71
CA ASP A 25 -2.92 -13.71 -2.00
C ASP A 25 -2.67 -12.85 -0.76
N ILE A 26 -3.12 -13.34 0.39
CA ILE A 26 -3.03 -12.57 1.62
C ILE A 26 -1.59 -12.30 2.02
N GLN A 27 -0.68 -13.22 1.71
CA GLN A 27 0.73 -13.02 2.07
C GLN A 27 1.33 -11.89 1.24
N ALA A 28 1.00 -11.83 -0.03
CA ALA A 28 1.48 -10.74 -0.88
C ALA A 28 0.97 -9.40 -0.36
N PHE A 29 -0.28 -9.35 0.09
CA PHE A 29 -0.82 -8.12 0.66
C PHE A 29 -0.09 -7.75 1.94
N ARG A 30 0.19 -8.72 2.80
CA ARG A 30 0.95 -8.45 4.02
C ARG A 30 2.32 -7.88 3.72
N ASP A 31 2.98 -8.40 2.71
CA ASP A 31 4.29 -7.90 2.31
C ASP A 31 4.21 -6.44 1.88
N LEU A 32 3.16 -6.10 1.15
CA LEU A 32 2.95 -4.70 0.76
C LEU A 32 2.75 -3.82 1.97
N VAL A 33 1.96 -4.27 2.94
CA VAL A 33 1.70 -3.49 4.14
C VAL A 33 3.01 -3.25 4.89
N VAL A 34 3.80 -4.31 5.10
CA VAL A 34 5.07 -4.17 5.79
C VAL A 34 5.97 -3.17 5.07
N GLN A 35 6.00 -3.24 3.77
CA GLN A 35 6.87 -2.39 2.98
C GLN A 35 6.44 -0.93 3.02
N TYR A 36 5.15 -0.67 2.95
CA TYR A 36 4.66 0.69 2.80
C TYR A 36 4.17 1.33 4.09
N HIS A 37 3.98 0.55 5.14
CA HIS A 37 3.50 1.10 6.40
C HIS A 37 4.36 2.25 6.90
N PRO A 38 5.69 2.14 6.94
CA PRO A 38 6.50 3.25 7.45
C PRO A 38 6.32 4.54 6.65
N LEU A 39 6.22 4.41 5.34
CA LEU A 39 6.03 5.58 4.49
C LEU A 39 4.67 6.21 4.71
N ALA A 40 3.63 5.38 4.72
CA ALA A 40 2.28 5.87 4.94
C ALA A 40 2.14 6.52 6.31
N TYR A 41 2.73 5.89 7.33
CA TYR A 41 2.71 6.44 8.67
C TYR A 41 3.41 7.79 8.73
N SER A 42 4.55 7.89 8.10
CA SER A 42 5.31 9.14 8.09
C SER A 42 4.51 10.26 7.47
N MET A 43 3.83 9.97 6.36
CA MET A 43 3.02 10.97 5.69
C MET A 43 1.82 11.38 6.54
N ALA A 44 1.16 10.41 7.15
CA ALA A 44 0.02 10.70 8.02
C ALA A 44 0.44 11.49 9.25
N TYR A 45 1.59 11.15 9.80
CA TYR A 45 2.09 11.85 10.98
C TYR A 45 2.40 13.30 10.67
N LYS A 46 2.93 13.58 9.50
CA LYS A 46 3.22 14.95 9.11
C LYS A 46 1.96 15.82 9.06
N ILE A 47 0.85 15.20 8.69
CA ILE A 47 -0.42 15.91 8.58
C ILE A 47 -1.11 16.03 9.92
N LEU A 48 -1.14 14.94 10.69
CA LEU A 48 -1.93 14.87 11.91
C LEU A 48 -1.17 15.27 13.15
N ASP A 49 0.14 15.18 13.13
CA ASP A 49 1.00 15.52 14.24
C ASP A 49 0.64 14.79 15.52
N ASP A 50 0.18 13.55 15.38
CA ASP A 50 -0.21 12.69 16.49
C ASP A 50 0.05 11.25 16.10
N PRO A 51 0.92 10.55 16.85
CA PRO A 51 1.30 9.19 16.46
C PRO A 51 0.13 8.21 16.48
N GLN A 52 -0.76 8.34 17.45
CA GLN A 52 -1.89 7.42 17.54
C GLN A 52 -2.87 7.63 16.40
N ASP A 53 -3.19 8.89 16.11
CA ASP A 53 -4.08 9.20 15.00
C ASP A 53 -3.46 8.76 13.67
N ALA A 54 -2.17 8.96 13.50
CA ALA A 54 -1.50 8.56 12.28
C ALA A 54 -1.59 7.05 12.10
N GLU A 55 -1.38 6.29 13.17
CA GLU A 55 -1.46 4.84 13.09
C GLU A 55 -2.87 4.39 12.74
N GLU A 56 -3.88 5.00 13.35
CA GLU A 56 -5.25 4.64 13.06
C GLU A 56 -5.63 4.90 11.62
N VAL A 57 -5.21 6.04 11.09
CA VAL A 57 -5.50 6.37 9.70
C VAL A 57 -4.83 5.39 8.76
N VAL A 58 -3.58 5.03 9.04
CA VAL A 58 -2.86 4.09 8.20
C VAL A 58 -3.51 2.71 8.24
N GLN A 59 -3.86 2.23 9.42
CA GLN A 59 -4.51 0.94 9.54
C GLN A 59 -5.85 0.92 8.82
N ASP A 60 -6.63 1.98 8.99
CA ASP A 60 -7.92 2.07 8.33
C ASP A 60 -7.77 2.05 6.82
N ALA A 61 -6.76 2.75 6.32
CA ALA A 61 -6.52 2.78 4.88
C ALA A 61 -6.18 1.39 4.35
N PHE A 62 -5.31 0.65 5.05
CA PHE A 62 -4.94 -0.68 4.59
C PHE A 62 -6.12 -1.65 4.68
N VAL A 63 -6.96 -1.52 5.70
CA VAL A 63 -8.16 -2.36 5.80
C VAL A 63 -9.09 -2.10 4.62
N LYS A 64 -9.27 -0.85 4.26
CA LYS A 64 -10.12 -0.51 3.13
C LYS A 64 -9.57 -1.04 1.82
N ILE A 65 -8.26 -0.96 1.66
CA ILE A 65 -7.62 -1.51 0.48
C ILE A 65 -7.85 -3.02 0.41
N TYR A 66 -7.66 -3.70 1.52
CA TYR A 66 -7.84 -5.15 1.56
C TYR A 66 -9.27 -5.54 1.18
N ARG A 67 -10.24 -4.83 1.73
CA ARG A 67 -11.64 -5.12 1.42
C ARG A 67 -11.96 -4.87 -0.04
N ALA A 68 -11.37 -3.83 -0.60
CA ALA A 68 -11.56 -3.55 -2.02
C ALA A 68 -10.98 -4.67 -2.88
N LEU A 69 -9.82 -5.19 -2.50
CA LEU A 69 -9.22 -6.30 -3.22
C LEU A 69 -10.07 -7.56 -3.14
N GLU A 70 -10.65 -7.81 -1.97
CA GLU A 70 -11.49 -8.98 -1.79
C GLU A 70 -12.72 -8.96 -2.70
N SER A 71 -13.28 -7.78 -2.91
CA SER A 71 -14.49 -7.67 -3.71
C SER A 71 -14.19 -7.46 -5.18
N PHE A 72 -12.95 -7.41 -5.54
CA PHE A 72 -12.51 -7.18 -6.90
C PHE A 72 -12.51 -8.50 -7.70
#